data_5336b3e5402e773a9b7e2bef712c958a
#
_entry.id   5336b3e5402e773a9b7e2bef712c958a
#
_cell.length_a   1.000
_cell.length_b   1.000
_cell.length_c   1.000
_cell.angle_alpha   90.00
_cell.angle_beta   90.00
_cell.angle_gamma   90.00
#
_symmetry.space_group_name_H-M   'P 1'
#
loop_
_entity.id
_entity.type
_entity.pdbx_description
1 polymer ?
#
loop_
_entity_poly.entity_id
_entity_poly.type
_entity_poly.pdbx_seq_one_letter_code
_entity_poly.pdbx_strand_id
1 'polypeptide(L)'
;MSTESRTSAAPAKSPAFRWDAADAYLFDIDSTLLYARDGIHYNAFLNAVRQVFALRANVEGVPLHGRTDLAIIRAVLRREGIPDAEIDAKLPLVTAAMCAEVERNTARMCPELCPSAEEVVKRLAAASKLLGVATGNLESIAWRKLEACGLRPYFAFGSFSDHREQRADVVRWGVDEARRRLWPEASVYVVGDTPADIQAARAAGVPVIAVATGIFGLEELQSHGPDLCVRCCTELLELGR
;
A
#
# COMPACT_ATOMS: atom_id res chain seq x y z
N MET A 1 -15.23 -44.92 45.90
CA MET A 1 -15.43 -44.37 44.55
C MET A 1 -15.18 -42.86 44.62
N SER A 2 -13.97 -42.44 44.29
CA SER A 2 -13.53 -41.04 44.38
C SER A 2 -13.75 -40.39 43.02
N THR A 3 -14.58 -39.36 42.96
CA THR A 3 -14.82 -38.54 41.75
C THR A 3 -13.75 -37.48 41.69
N GLU A 4 -12.78 -37.61 40.80
CA GLU A 4 -11.84 -36.55 40.44
C GLU A 4 -12.55 -35.47 39.62
N SER A 5 -12.61 -34.30 40.23
CA SER A 5 -13.07 -33.05 39.58
C SER A 5 -12.00 -32.56 38.61
N ARG A 6 -12.22 -32.70 37.31
CA ARG A 6 -11.40 -32.06 36.26
C ARG A 6 -11.71 -30.58 36.22
N THR A 7 -10.79 -29.78 36.77
CA THR A 7 -10.79 -28.32 36.59
C THR A 7 -10.42 -28.01 35.15
N SER A 8 -11.40 -27.54 34.37
CA SER A 8 -11.19 -27.02 33.01
C SER A 8 -10.41 -25.71 33.12
N ALA A 9 -9.15 -25.72 32.72
CA ALA A 9 -8.37 -24.50 32.56
C ALA A 9 -8.98 -23.68 31.43
N ALA A 10 -9.36 -22.42 31.72
CA ALA A 10 -9.79 -21.46 30.70
C ALA A 10 -8.68 -21.27 29.65
N PRO A 11 -9.01 -21.15 28.34
CA PRO A 11 -7.99 -20.96 27.33
C PRO A 11 -7.25 -19.66 27.61
N ALA A 12 -5.92 -19.73 27.61
CA ALA A 12 -5.05 -18.55 27.74
C ALA A 12 -5.44 -17.54 26.66
N LYS A 13 -5.78 -16.31 27.04
CA LYS A 13 -6.01 -15.22 26.09
C LYS A 13 -4.75 -15.07 25.26
N SER A 14 -4.88 -15.18 23.93
CA SER A 14 -3.80 -14.82 23.00
C SER A 14 -3.27 -13.43 23.37
N PRO A 15 -1.95 -13.20 23.39
CA PRO A 15 -1.42 -11.89 23.67
C PRO A 15 -2.03 -10.88 22.70
N ALA A 16 -2.49 -9.75 23.22
CA ALA A 16 -3.08 -8.69 22.41
C ALA A 16 -2.08 -8.29 21.30
N PHE A 17 -2.59 -8.16 20.05
CA PHE A 17 -1.77 -7.76 18.93
C PHE A 17 -1.09 -6.41 19.20
N ARG A 18 0.24 -6.37 19.08
CA ARG A 18 1.03 -5.16 19.30
C ARG A 18 1.48 -4.59 17.96
N TRP A 19 0.90 -3.46 17.60
CA TRP A 19 1.13 -2.83 16.30
C TRP A 19 2.59 -2.34 16.10
N ASP A 20 3.33 -2.11 17.17
CA ASP A 20 4.72 -1.60 17.18
C ASP A 20 5.79 -2.70 17.38
N ALA A 21 5.38 -3.98 17.37
CA ALA A 21 6.27 -5.10 17.72
C ALA A 21 7.09 -5.66 16.56
N ALA A 22 6.69 -5.40 15.28
CA ALA A 22 7.41 -5.95 14.12
C ALA A 22 8.82 -5.37 13.96
N ASP A 23 9.68 -6.11 13.26
CA ASP A 23 11.04 -5.69 12.90
C ASP A 23 11.03 -4.76 11.68
N ALA A 24 10.05 -4.98 10.77
CA ALA A 24 9.86 -4.17 9.58
C ALA A 24 8.38 -3.84 9.33
N TYR A 25 8.14 -2.74 8.62
CA TYR A 25 6.82 -2.29 8.20
C TYR A 25 6.82 -1.94 6.73
N LEU A 26 5.79 -2.41 6.01
CA LEU A 26 5.52 -2.07 4.63
C LEU A 26 4.25 -1.22 4.56
N PHE A 27 4.39 0.04 4.23
CA PHE A 27 3.28 0.96 4.11
C PHE A 27 2.78 1.06 2.66
N ASP A 28 1.47 1.02 2.46
CA ASP A 28 0.90 1.65 1.27
C ASP A 28 1.04 3.17 1.36
N ILE A 29 0.82 3.86 0.24
CA ILE A 29 1.02 5.31 0.14
C ILE A 29 -0.31 6.06 0.10
N ASP A 30 -1.09 5.84 -0.96
CA ASP A 30 -2.31 6.62 -1.20
C ASP A 30 -3.40 6.26 -0.19
N SER A 31 -3.92 7.26 0.50
CA SER A 31 -4.89 7.11 1.60
C SER A 31 -4.41 6.33 2.84
N THR A 32 -3.14 5.89 2.87
CA THR A 32 -2.50 5.29 4.05
C THR A 32 -1.53 6.29 4.70
N LEU A 33 -0.59 6.81 3.93
CA LEU A 33 0.39 7.81 4.38
C LEU A 33 -0.05 9.23 3.99
N LEU A 34 -0.64 9.40 2.82
CA LEU A 34 -0.97 10.70 2.25
C LEU A 34 -2.20 10.64 1.32
N TYR A 35 -2.80 11.80 1.10
CA TYR A 35 -3.83 12.04 0.09
C TYR A 35 -3.22 12.83 -1.08
N ALA A 36 -3.16 12.23 -2.27
CA ALA A 36 -2.72 12.90 -3.50
C ALA A 36 -3.92 13.53 -4.23
N ARG A 37 -4.44 14.65 -3.71
CA ARG A 37 -5.64 15.31 -4.24
C ARG A 37 -5.36 16.34 -5.35
N ASP A 38 -4.09 16.57 -5.68
CA ASP A 38 -3.66 17.52 -6.72
C ASP A 38 -3.98 17.05 -8.16
N GLY A 39 -4.34 15.79 -8.33
CA GLY A 39 -4.70 15.19 -9.61
C GLY A 39 -3.52 14.96 -10.56
N ILE A 40 -2.28 15.20 -10.15
CA ILE A 40 -1.10 15.10 -11.03
C ILE A 40 -0.92 13.68 -11.53
N HIS A 41 -0.96 12.67 -10.64
CA HIS A 41 -0.84 11.26 -11.01
C HIS A 41 -1.99 10.81 -11.93
N TYR A 42 -3.22 11.18 -11.58
CA TYR A 42 -4.40 10.87 -12.39
C TYR A 42 -4.33 11.48 -13.80
N ASN A 43 -3.94 12.74 -13.90
CA ASN A 43 -3.80 13.41 -15.19
C ASN A 43 -2.62 12.83 -16.01
N ALA A 44 -1.53 12.43 -15.34
CA ALA A 44 -0.42 11.77 -16.00
C ALA A 44 -0.84 10.45 -16.64
N PHE A 45 -1.67 9.65 -15.95
CA PHE A 45 -2.26 8.44 -16.50
C PHE A 45 -3.09 8.75 -17.79
N LEU A 46 -4.04 9.68 -17.71
CA LEU A 46 -4.91 10.01 -18.86
C LEU A 46 -4.10 10.56 -20.05
N ASN A 47 -3.12 11.43 -19.78
CA ASN A 47 -2.25 12.00 -20.80
C ASN A 47 -1.36 10.96 -21.46
N ALA A 48 -0.80 10.03 -20.69
CA ALA A 48 0.03 8.94 -21.22
C ALA A 48 -0.77 8.00 -22.13
N VAL A 49 -1.97 7.60 -21.72
CA VAL A 49 -2.85 6.78 -22.57
C VAL A 49 -3.21 7.53 -23.85
N ARG A 50 -3.54 8.81 -23.77
CA ARG A 50 -3.82 9.64 -24.94
C ARG A 50 -2.62 9.75 -25.87
N GLN A 51 -1.42 9.94 -25.33
CA GLN A 51 -0.19 10.10 -26.09
C GLN A 51 0.18 8.82 -26.85
N VAL A 52 0.04 7.64 -26.20
CA VAL A 52 0.55 6.36 -26.74
C VAL A 52 -0.49 5.65 -27.60
N PHE A 53 -1.77 5.75 -27.27
CA PHE A 53 -2.85 5.07 -27.96
C PHE A 53 -3.76 6.01 -28.78
N ALA A 54 -3.53 7.31 -28.73
CA ALA A 54 -4.39 8.33 -29.33
C ALA A 54 -5.86 8.26 -28.85
N LEU A 55 -6.09 7.74 -27.63
CA LEU A 55 -7.40 7.54 -27.02
C LEU A 55 -7.69 8.61 -25.97
N ARG A 56 -8.94 9.08 -25.94
CA ARG A 56 -9.47 9.85 -24.80
C ARG A 56 -10.13 8.89 -23.80
N ALA A 57 -9.29 8.16 -23.07
CA ALA A 57 -9.77 7.24 -22.05
C ALA A 57 -10.23 7.99 -20.78
N ASN A 58 -11.06 7.32 -19.99
CA ASN A 58 -11.42 7.70 -18.64
C ASN A 58 -11.29 6.46 -17.74
N VAL A 59 -11.49 6.61 -16.43
CA VAL A 59 -11.43 5.48 -15.48
C VAL A 59 -12.81 5.05 -14.99
N GLU A 60 -13.88 5.54 -15.61
CA GLU A 60 -15.25 5.23 -15.21
C GLU A 60 -15.51 3.71 -15.28
N GLY A 61 -16.09 3.15 -14.22
CA GLY A 61 -16.34 1.71 -14.12
C GLY A 61 -15.10 0.84 -13.91
N VAL A 62 -13.90 1.42 -13.77
CA VAL A 62 -12.68 0.66 -13.45
C VAL A 62 -12.39 0.83 -11.96
N PRO A 63 -12.31 -0.27 -11.18
CA PRO A 63 -11.86 -0.20 -9.79
C PRO A 63 -10.42 0.33 -9.71
N LEU A 64 -10.19 1.38 -8.93
CA LEU A 64 -8.86 2.00 -8.78
C LEU A 64 -8.20 1.64 -7.45
N HIS A 65 -8.99 1.65 -6.37
CA HIS A 65 -8.48 1.50 -5.01
C HIS A 65 -7.90 0.11 -4.76
N GLY A 66 -6.69 0.08 -4.20
CA GLY A 66 -5.95 -1.15 -3.91
C GLY A 66 -5.35 -1.84 -5.14
N ARG A 67 -5.48 -1.25 -6.34
CA ARG A 67 -4.90 -1.79 -7.57
C ARG A 67 -3.57 -1.14 -7.91
N THR A 68 -2.81 -1.82 -8.75
CA THR A 68 -1.55 -1.29 -9.28
C THR A 68 -1.81 -0.42 -10.52
N ASP A 69 -0.92 0.53 -10.79
CA ASP A 69 -0.97 1.36 -12.00
C ASP A 69 -1.03 0.49 -13.27
N LEU A 70 -0.24 -0.58 -13.33
CA LEU A 70 -0.25 -1.51 -14.48
C LEU A 70 -1.62 -2.18 -14.65
N ALA A 71 -2.23 -2.64 -13.55
CA ALA A 71 -3.55 -3.27 -13.60
C ALA A 71 -4.64 -2.28 -14.03
N ILE A 72 -4.55 -1.01 -13.60
CA ILE A 72 -5.48 0.06 -13.99
C ILE A 72 -5.32 0.39 -15.48
N ILE A 73 -4.08 0.60 -15.95
CA ILE A 73 -3.78 0.87 -17.36
C ILE A 73 -4.38 -0.23 -18.23
N ARG A 74 -4.11 -1.49 -17.90
CA ARG A 74 -4.59 -2.64 -18.67
C ARG A 74 -6.11 -2.74 -18.66
N ALA A 75 -6.74 -2.55 -17.51
CA ALA A 75 -8.19 -2.60 -17.38
C ALA A 75 -8.89 -1.51 -18.24
N VAL A 76 -8.36 -0.28 -18.24
CA VAL A 76 -8.86 0.81 -19.06
C VAL A 76 -8.70 0.49 -20.56
N LEU A 77 -7.51 0.07 -20.97
CA LEU A 77 -7.24 -0.22 -22.39
C LEU A 77 -8.05 -1.41 -22.92
N ARG A 78 -8.25 -2.46 -22.12
CA ARG A 78 -9.13 -3.58 -22.47
C ARG A 78 -10.58 -3.15 -22.64
N ARG A 79 -11.07 -2.27 -21.77
CA ARG A 79 -12.42 -1.70 -21.88
C ARG A 79 -12.59 -0.90 -23.19
N GLU A 80 -11.55 -0.22 -23.64
CA GLU A 80 -11.54 0.50 -24.92
C GLU A 80 -11.32 -0.43 -26.12
N GLY A 81 -11.28 -1.75 -25.92
CA GLY A 81 -11.18 -2.74 -26.98
C GLY A 81 -9.74 -2.97 -27.52
N ILE A 82 -8.72 -2.50 -26.82
CA ILE A 82 -7.33 -2.70 -27.23
C ILE A 82 -6.91 -4.15 -26.90
N PRO A 83 -6.37 -4.91 -27.89
CA PRO A 83 -5.89 -6.27 -27.66
C PRO A 83 -4.71 -6.33 -26.70
N ASP A 84 -4.65 -7.39 -25.87
CA ASP A 84 -3.57 -7.58 -24.89
C ASP A 84 -2.17 -7.52 -25.52
N ALA A 85 -1.98 -8.10 -26.69
CA ALA A 85 -0.70 -8.06 -27.39
C ALA A 85 -0.24 -6.62 -27.73
N GLU A 86 -1.18 -5.73 -28.05
CA GLU A 86 -0.88 -4.32 -28.30
C GLU A 86 -0.63 -3.59 -26.98
N ILE A 87 -1.39 -3.91 -25.93
CA ILE A 87 -1.17 -3.38 -24.59
C ILE A 87 0.24 -3.75 -24.12
N ASP A 88 0.62 -5.04 -24.19
CA ASP A 88 1.93 -5.53 -23.75
C ASP A 88 3.07 -4.84 -24.50
N ALA A 89 2.93 -4.65 -25.82
CA ALA A 89 3.95 -3.99 -26.64
C ALA A 89 4.14 -2.50 -26.29
N LYS A 90 3.07 -1.82 -25.86
CA LYS A 90 3.07 -0.36 -25.63
C LYS A 90 3.08 0.03 -24.14
N LEU A 91 2.84 -0.90 -23.22
CA LEU A 91 2.78 -0.63 -21.77
C LEU A 91 4.04 0.09 -21.26
N PRO A 92 5.28 -0.27 -21.66
CA PRO A 92 6.47 0.47 -21.25
C PRO A 92 6.45 1.94 -21.70
N LEU A 93 5.86 2.24 -22.85
CA LEU A 93 5.73 3.63 -23.32
C LEU A 93 4.72 4.44 -22.49
N VAL A 94 3.61 3.80 -22.08
CA VAL A 94 2.62 4.44 -21.20
C VAL A 94 3.23 4.75 -19.85
N THR A 95 3.89 3.78 -19.21
CA THR A 95 4.50 3.98 -17.88
C THR A 95 5.61 5.04 -17.93
N ALA A 96 6.45 5.02 -18.96
CA ALA A 96 7.47 6.05 -19.16
C ALA A 96 6.86 7.45 -19.35
N ALA A 97 5.79 7.57 -20.12
CA ALA A 97 5.07 8.83 -20.32
C ALA A 97 4.43 9.34 -19.02
N MET A 98 3.84 8.45 -18.22
CA MET A 98 3.30 8.78 -16.89
C MET A 98 4.38 9.33 -15.96
N CYS A 99 5.50 8.63 -15.83
CA CYS A 99 6.62 9.06 -14.99
C CYS A 99 7.16 10.42 -15.44
N ALA A 100 7.35 10.61 -16.75
CA ALA A 100 7.83 11.88 -17.31
C ALA A 100 6.84 13.04 -17.07
N GLU A 101 5.53 12.78 -17.13
CA GLU A 101 4.50 13.79 -16.84
C GLU A 101 4.50 14.19 -15.37
N VAL A 102 4.57 13.22 -14.45
CA VAL A 102 4.68 13.48 -13.01
C VAL A 102 5.95 14.26 -12.71
N GLU A 103 7.09 13.87 -13.29
CA GLU A 103 8.38 14.57 -13.09
C GLU A 103 8.30 16.04 -13.49
N ARG A 104 7.69 16.35 -14.63
CA ARG A 104 7.49 17.74 -15.07
C ARG A 104 6.60 18.57 -14.14
N ASN A 105 5.74 17.90 -13.36
CA ASN A 105 4.78 18.56 -12.47
C ASN A 105 5.15 18.43 -10.99
N THR A 106 6.31 17.87 -10.63
CA THR A 106 6.72 17.63 -9.24
C THR A 106 6.65 18.87 -8.36
N ALA A 107 7.06 20.03 -8.89
CA ALA A 107 6.99 21.29 -8.15
C ALA A 107 5.56 21.77 -7.80
N ARG A 108 4.54 21.15 -8.40
CA ARG A 108 3.11 21.43 -8.15
C ARG A 108 2.45 20.38 -7.27
N MET A 109 3.16 19.30 -6.93
CA MET A 109 2.62 18.27 -6.04
C MET A 109 2.45 18.85 -4.64
N CYS A 110 1.27 18.64 -4.08
CA CYS A 110 0.93 19.08 -2.73
C CYS A 110 0.12 17.99 -1.98
N PRO A 111 0.71 16.81 -1.75
CA PRO A 111 0.03 15.76 -1.01
C PRO A 111 -0.18 16.18 0.44
N GLU A 112 -1.37 15.87 0.98
CA GLU A 112 -1.70 16.06 2.38
C GLU A 112 -1.41 14.77 3.16
N LEU A 113 -0.77 14.86 4.32
CA LEU A 113 -0.55 13.70 5.18
C LEU A 113 -1.86 13.16 5.76
N CYS A 114 -1.99 11.84 5.83
CA CYS A 114 -3.07 11.22 6.59
C CYS A 114 -2.89 11.49 8.10
N PRO A 115 -3.98 11.52 8.90
CA PRO A 115 -3.90 11.84 10.31
C PRO A 115 -2.87 10.99 11.06
N SER A 116 -1.89 11.65 11.67
CA SER A 116 -0.77 11.08 12.45
C SER A 116 0.11 10.05 11.71
N ALA A 117 0.06 10.01 10.38
CA ALA A 117 0.91 9.08 9.60
C ALA A 117 2.39 9.41 9.80
N GLU A 118 2.76 10.70 9.79
CA GLU A 118 4.13 11.14 10.01
C GLU A 118 4.64 10.76 11.40
N GLU A 119 3.83 10.94 12.42
CA GLU A 119 4.17 10.61 13.81
C GLU A 119 4.41 9.11 14.00
N VAL A 120 3.56 8.26 13.39
CA VAL A 120 3.74 6.80 13.39
C VAL A 120 5.04 6.43 12.70
N VAL A 121 5.30 6.96 11.49
CA VAL A 121 6.54 6.73 10.74
C VAL A 121 7.77 7.14 11.56
N LYS A 122 7.75 8.35 12.14
CA LYS A 122 8.84 8.84 12.99
C LYS A 122 9.06 7.99 14.24
N ARG A 123 7.98 7.54 14.90
CA ARG A 123 8.06 6.67 16.08
C ARG A 123 8.71 5.34 15.75
N LEU A 124 8.30 4.70 14.66
CA LEU A 124 8.86 3.43 14.22
C LEU A 124 10.34 3.58 13.79
N ALA A 125 10.67 4.65 13.07
CA ALA A 125 12.05 4.95 12.70
C ALA A 125 12.95 5.19 13.93
N ALA A 126 12.48 5.95 14.92
CA ALA A 126 13.18 6.17 16.20
C ALA A 126 13.37 4.88 17.00
N ALA A 127 12.48 3.90 16.84
CA ALA A 127 12.60 2.56 17.39
C ALA A 127 13.48 1.62 16.53
N SER A 128 14.22 2.16 15.56
CA SER A 128 15.12 1.42 14.66
C SER A 128 14.41 0.32 13.84
N LYS A 129 13.11 0.50 13.54
CA LYS A 129 12.37 -0.41 12.68
C LYS A 129 12.74 -0.18 11.21
N LEU A 130 12.84 -1.25 10.43
CA LEU A 130 13.05 -1.13 8.99
C LEU A 130 11.72 -0.71 8.33
N LEU A 131 11.73 0.42 7.64
CA LEU A 131 10.55 0.92 6.94
C LEU A 131 10.72 0.80 5.43
N GLY A 132 9.73 0.22 4.79
CA GLY A 132 9.59 0.14 3.34
C GLY A 132 8.19 0.55 2.91
N VAL A 133 8.01 0.77 1.61
CA VAL A 133 6.69 0.95 1.00
C VAL A 133 6.35 -0.24 0.13
N ALA A 134 5.06 -0.60 0.08
CA ALA A 134 4.50 -1.58 -0.85
C ALA A 134 3.25 -0.96 -1.47
N THR A 135 3.38 -0.43 -2.68
CA THR A 135 2.33 0.40 -3.29
C THR A 135 2.02 -0.02 -4.72
N GLY A 136 0.79 0.24 -5.16
CA GLY A 136 0.37 0.07 -6.54
C GLY A 136 0.93 1.12 -7.50
N ASN A 137 1.58 2.15 -7.00
CA ASN A 137 2.20 3.18 -7.83
C ASN A 137 3.44 2.65 -8.56
N LEU A 138 3.78 3.28 -9.69
CA LEU A 138 5.10 3.19 -10.30
C LEU A 138 6.17 3.80 -9.37
N GLU A 139 7.38 3.24 -9.36
CA GLU A 139 8.45 3.61 -8.43
C GLU A 139 8.75 5.12 -8.43
N SER A 140 8.97 5.70 -9.60
CA SER A 140 9.26 7.13 -9.72
C SER A 140 8.15 8.00 -9.13
N ILE A 141 6.88 7.65 -9.40
CA ILE A 141 5.72 8.40 -8.91
C ILE A 141 5.58 8.27 -7.39
N ALA A 142 5.74 7.06 -6.85
CA ALA A 142 5.70 6.78 -5.42
C ALA A 142 6.72 7.64 -4.65
N TRP A 143 7.97 7.65 -5.12
CA TRP A 143 9.02 8.42 -4.48
C TRP A 143 8.77 9.94 -4.55
N ARG A 144 8.28 10.48 -5.68
CA ARG A 144 7.93 11.89 -5.78
C ARG A 144 6.82 12.31 -4.82
N LYS A 145 5.81 11.47 -4.62
CA LYS A 145 4.76 11.71 -3.61
C LYS A 145 5.36 11.80 -2.19
N LEU A 146 6.22 10.85 -1.82
CA LEU A 146 6.86 10.84 -0.50
C LEU A 146 7.86 11.97 -0.31
N GLU A 147 8.59 12.38 -1.35
CA GLU A 147 9.47 13.55 -1.33
C GLU A 147 8.67 14.83 -1.09
N ALA A 148 7.55 15.01 -1.80
CA ALA A 148 6.72 16.19 -1.71
C ALA A 148 6.09 16.40 -0.30
N CYS A 149 5.90 15.33 0.48
CA CYS A 149 5.40 15.42 1.87
C CYS A 149 6.50 15.20 2.93
N GLY A 150 7.79 15.10 2.54
CA GLY A 150 8.92 14.97 3.47
C GLY A 150 9.10 13.58 4.11
N LEU A 151 8.34 12.57 3.69
CA LEU A 151 8.44 11.23 4.27
C LEU A 151 9.52 10.35 3.63
N ARG A 152 10.02 10.69 2.43
CA ARG A 152 10.99 9.87 1.68
C ARG A 152 12.20 9.41 2.50
N PRO A 153 12.83 10.23 3.37
CA PRO A 153 14.02 9.84 4.13
C PRO A 153 13.83 8.68 5.11
N TYR A 154 12.60 8.40 5.51
CA TYR A 154 12.31 7.33 6.48
C TYR A 154 12.24 5.94 5.84
N PHE A 155 12.07 5.86 4.51
CA PHE A 155 11.88 4.59 3.81
C PHE A 155 13.17 4.13 3.15
N ALA A 156 13.68 2.98 3.59
CA ALA A 156 14.93 2.40 3.11
C ALA A 156 14.78 1.68 1.75
N PHE A 157 13.59 1.27 1.39
CA PHE A 157 13.29 0.55 0.15
C PHE A 157 11.80 0.64 -0.21
N GLY A 158 11.45 0.18 -1.41
CA GLY A 158 10.06 0.09 -1.84
C GLY A 158 9.82 -1.07 -2.80
N SER A 159 8.58 -1.53 -2.82
CA SER A 159 8.04 -2.47 -3.79
C SER A 159 6.92 -1.80 -4.57
N PHE A 160 7.04 -1.80 -5.89
CA PHE A 160 6.23 -0.98 -6.80
C PHE A 160 5.62 -1.82 -7.91
N SER A 161 4.72 -1.19 -8.67
CA SER A 161 4.04 -1.86 -9.76
C SER A 161 4.86 -2.05 -11.04
N ASP A 162 6.02 -1.42 -11.20
CA ASP A 162 6.80 -1.39 -12.45
C ASP A 162 6.97 -2.74 -13.13
N HIS A 163 7.08 -3.81 -12.35
CA HIS A 163 7.22 -5.18 -12.83
C HIS A 163 6.21 -6.15 -12.21
N ARG A 164 5.19 -5.64 -11.49
CA ARG A 164 4.25 -6.45 -10.71
C ARG A 164 2.84 -5.90 -10.88
N GLU A 165 2.05 -6.57 -11.70
CA GLU A 165 0.66 -6.16 -11.93
C GLU A 165 -0.25 -6.49 -10.75
N GLN A 166 0.04 -7.58 -10.01
CA GLN A 166 -0.78 -8.02 -8.90
C GLN A 166 -0.33 -7.42 -7.56
N ARG A 167 -1.27 -6.88 -6.78
CA ARG A 167 -0.98 -6.32 -5.45
C ARG A 167 -0.29 -7.33 -4.54
N ALA A 168 -0.69 -8.59 -4.59
CA ALA A 168 -0.09 -9.67 -3.81
C ALA A 168 1.40 -9.87 -4.12
N ASP A 169 1.82 -9.71 -5.38
CA ASP A 169 3.22 -9.84 -5.76
C ASP A 169 4.05 -8.62 -5.32
N VAL A 170 3.44 -7.43 -5.31
CA VAL A 170 4.05 -6.23 -4.74
C VAL A 170 4.35 -6.44 -3.26
N VAL A 171 3.36 -6.88 -2.47
CA VAL A 171 3.54 -7.11 -1.03
C VAL A 171 4.52 -8.25 -0.76
N ARG A 172 4.40 -9.37 -1.46
CA ARG A 172 5.32 -10.53 -1.29
C ARG A 172 6.78 -10.12 -1.51
N TRP A 173 7.06 -9.42 -2.60
CA TRP A 173 8.41 -8.95 -2.87
C TRP A 173 8.91 -7.99 -1.77
N GLY A 174 8.06 -7.09 -1.28
CA GLY A 174 8.40 -6.21 -0.16
C GLY A 174 8.76 -6.97 1.11
N VAL A 175 8.02 -8.03 1.44
CA VAL A 175 8.30 -8.91 2.59
C VAL A 175 9.64 -9.62 2.42
N ASP A 176 9.90 -10.20 1.24
CA ASP A 176 11.16 -10.89 0.94
C ASP A 176 12.34 -9.93 1.02
N GLU A 177 12.21 -8.70 0.50
CA GLU A 177 13.24 -7.67 0.56
C GLU A 177 13.51 -7.20 1.99
N ALA A 178 12.46 -7.03 2.83
CA ALA A 178 12.63 -6.71 4.24
C ALA A 178 13.43 -7.79 4.97
N ARG A 179 13.08 -9.06 4.75
CA ARG A 179 13.78 -10.21 5.34
C ARG A 179 15.21 -10.35 4.83
N ARG A 180 15.45 -10.06 3.55
CA ARG A 180 16.81 -10.04 2.99
C ARG A 180 17.70 -8.98 3.62
N ARG A 181 17.13 -7.82 3.98
CA ARG A 181 17.86 -6.70 4.63
C ARG A 181 18.09 -6.93 6.12
N LEU A 182 17.23 -7.67 6.78
CA LEU A 182 17.30 -7.97 8.21
C LEU A 182 17.83 -9.39 8.41
N TRP A 183 16.91 -10.35 8.52
CA TRP A 183 17.17 -11.79 8.64
C TRP A 183 15.93 -12.57 8.18
N PRO A 184 16.06 -13.88 7.83
CA PRO A 184 14.97 -14.63 7.18
C PRO A 184 13.66 -14.70 7.98
N GLU A 185 13.72 -14.73 9.30
CA GLU A 185 12.57 -14.86 10.19
C GLU A 185 12.07 -13.50 10.70
N ALA A 186 12.61 -12.39 10.19
CA ALA A 186 12.18 -11.05 10.59
C ALA A 186 10.66 -10.89 10.45
N SER A 187 10.04 -10.38 11.50
CA SER A 187 8.61 -10.08 11.51
C SER A 187 8.33 -8.84 10.67
N VAL A 188 7.40 -8.95 9.73
CA VAL A 188 7.03 -7.86 8.81
C VAL A 188 5.53 -7.62 8.93
N TYR A 189 5.12 -6.37 9.14
CA TYR A 189 3.72 -5.96 9.13
C TYR A 189 3.43 -5.10 7.90
N VAL A 190 2.25 -5.30 7.32
CA VAL A 190 1.72 -4.44 6.25
C VAL A 190 0.78 -3.42 6.87
N VAL A 191 0.82 -2.18 6.38
CA VAL A 191 -0.12 -1.11 6.74
C VAL A 191 -0.78 -0.60 5.47
N GLY A 192 -2.11 -0.65 5.39
CA GLY A 192 -2.85 -0.24 4.20
C GLY A 192 -4.30 0.10 4.50
N ASP A 193 -4.99 0.74 3.55
CA ASP A 193 -6.36 1.24 3.71
C ASP A 193 -7.42 0.48 2.90
N THR A 194 -7.01 -0.60 2.20
CA THR A 194 -7.92 -1.33 1.31
C THR A 194 -8.03 -2.82 1.62
N PRO A 195 -9.16 -3.47 1.24
CA PRO A 195 -9.28 -4.93 1.27
C PRO A 195 -8.17 -5.65 0.48
N ALA A 196 -7.64 -5.02 -0.57
CA ALA A 196 -6.56 -5.58 -1.37
C ALA A 196 -5.25 -5.69 -0.59
N ASP A 197 -4.96 -4.74 0.31
CA ASP A 197 -3.80 -4.78 1.21
C ASP A 197 -3.93 -5.94 2.20
N ILE A 198 -5.12 -6.11 2.77
CA ILE A 198 -5.41 -7.20 3.70
C ILE A 198 -5.22 -8.56 3.01
N GLN A 199 -5.78 -8.71 1.80
CA GLN A 199 -5.63 -9.94 1.01
C GLN A 199 -4.19 -10.20 0.61
N ALA A 200 -3.44 -9.16 0.20
CA ALA A 200 -2.05 -9.28 -0.21
C ALA A 200 -1.13 -9.65 0.96
N ALA A 201 -1.32 -9.05 2.14
CA ALA A 201 -0.59 -9.40 3.35
C ALA A 201 -0.85 -10.86 3.77
N ARG A 202 -2.10 -11.30 3.72
CA ARG A 202 -2.47 -12.71 3.98
C ARG A 202 -1.83 -13.68 2.99
N ALA A 203 -1.82 -13.33 1.70
CA ALA A 203 -1.16 -14.13 0.66
C ALA A 203 0.35 -14.21 0.87
N ALA A 204 0.95 -13.20 1.50
CA ALA A 204 2.35 -13.17 1.89
C ALA A 204 2.62 -13.81 3.26
N GLY A 205 1.57 -14.23 4.00
CA GLY A 205 1.69 -14.85 5.32
C GLY A 205 2.18 -13.90 6.42
N VAL A 206 1.85 -12.62 6.34
CA VAL A 206 2.26 -11.60 7.30
C VAL A 206 1.06 -10.83 7.88
N PRO A 207 1.14 -10.34 9.12
CA PRO A 207 0.10 -9.52 9.74
C PRO A 207 -0.14 -8.20 9.00
N VAL A 208 -1.39 -7.71 9.11
CA VAL A 208 -1.82 -6.47 8.49
C VAL A 208 -2.56 -5.56 9.48
N ILE A 209 -2.17 -4.29 9.46
CA ILE A 209 -2.83 -3.19 10.14
C ILE A 209 -3.63 -2.42 9.09
N ALA A 210 -4.95 -2.46 9.19
CA ALA A 210 -5.83 -1.70 8.31
C ALA A 210 -6.14 -0.33 8.92
N VAL A 211 -6.03 0.72 8.11
CA VAL A 211 -6.38 2.10 8.48
C VAL A 211 -7.54 2.59 7.61
N ALA A 212 -8.64 3.00 8.22
CA ALA A 212 -9.87 3.42 7.51
C ALA A 212 -9.77 4.91 7.07
N THR A 213 -8.65 5.27 6.46
CA THR A 213 -8.39 6.64 5.96
C THR A 213 -8.71 6.82 4.48
N GLY A 214 -8.99 5.73 3.77
CA GLY A 214 -9.41 5.72 2.38
C GLY A 214 -10.94 5.73 2.20
N ILE A 215 -11.39 5.12 1.11
CA ILE A 215 -12.83 5.03 0.79
C ILE A 215 -13.54 3.91 1.54
N PHE A 216 -12.79 2.93 2.09
CA PHE A 216 -13.33 1.80 2.83
C PHE A 216 -13.51 2.16 4.30
N GLY A 217 -14.73 1.95 4.81
CA GLY A 217 -15.04 2.21 6.21
C GLY A 217 -14.44 1.17 7.17
N LEU A 218 -14.39 1.52 8.47
CA LEU A 218 -13.83 0.65 9.50
C LEU A 218 -14.49 -0.74 9.53
N GLU A 219 -15.83 -0.79 9.49
CA GLU A 219 -16.60 -2.04 9.54
C GLU A 219 -16.32 -2.92 8.31
N GLU A 220 -16.22 -2.29 7.13
CA GLU A 220 -15.92 -3.00 5.89
C GLU A 220 -14.52 -3.60 5.94
N LEU A 221 -13.50 -2.84 6.33
CA LEU A 221 -12.15 -3.35 6.50
C LEU A 221 -12.08 -4.46 7.55
N GLN A 222 -12.79 -4.32 8.68
CA GLN A 222 -12.89 -5.35 9.72
C GLN A 222 -13.48 -6.64 9.19
N SER A 223 -14.45 -6.59 8.29
CA SER A 223 -15.07 -7.79 7.69
C SER A 223 -14.07 -8.63 6.88
N HIS A 224 -12.99 -8.01 6.39
CA HIS A 224 -11.88 -8.71 5.72
C HIS A 224 -10.87 -9.31 6.70
N GLY A 225 -11.04 -9.10 8.02
CA GLY A 225 -10.31 -9.71 9.14
C GLY A 225 -8.83 -9.32 9.20
N PRO A 226 -8.43 -8.05 9.19
CA PRO A 226 -7.07 -7.64 9.51
C PRO A 226 -6.69 -8.02 10.94
N ASP A 227 -5.41 -8.08 11.25
CA ASP A 227 -4.92 -8.34 12.61
C ASP A 227 -5.21 -7.17 13.55
N LEU A 228 -5.21 -5.96 13.01
CA LEU A 228 -5.66 -4.75 13.66
C LEU A 228 -6.37 -3.84 12.65
N CYS A 229 -7.46 -3.20 13.05
CA CYS A 229 -8.15 -2.20 12.25
C CYS A 229 -8.43 -0.96 13.08
N VAL A 230 -8.02 0.20 12.57
CA VAL A 230 -8.18 1.51 13.24
C VAL A 230 -8.73 2.55 12.25
N ARG A 231 -9.31 3.63 12.77
CA ARG A 231 -9.81 4.72 11.91
C ARG A 231 -8.68 5.46 11.22
N CYS A 232 -7.58 5.69 11.95
CA CYS A 232 -6.39 6.35 11.41
C CYS A 232 -5.18 6.07 12.31
N CYS A 233 -4.01 6.53 11.92
CA CYS A 233 -2.76 6.36 12.67
C CYS A 233 -2.78 7.01 14.06
N THR A 234 -3.67 7.96 14.35
CA THR A 234 -3.82 8.54 15.69
C THR A 234 -4.20 7.48 16.72
N GLU A 235 -5.13 6.57 16.38
CA GLU A 235 -5.52 5.46 17.27
C GLU A 235 -4.36 4.49 17.54
N LEU A 236 -3.45 4.27 16.57
CA LEU A 236 -2.24 3.47 16.80
C LEU A 236 -1.35 4.08 17.88
N LEU A 237 -1.18 5.40 17.86
CA LEU A 237 -0.38 6.11 18.87
C LEU A 237 -1.02 6.04 20.27
N GLU A 238 -2.33 5.98 20.36
CA GLU A 238 -3.08 5.82 21.61
C GLU A 238 -2.94 4.40 22.19
N LEU A 239 -2.98 3.36 21.34
CA LEU A 239 -2.81 1.97 21.75
C LEU A 239 -1.39 1.65 22.26
N GLY A 240 -0.40 2.45 21.93
CA GLY A 240 1.00 2.28 22.32
C GLY A 240 1.43 3.10 23.54
N ARG A 241 0.48 3.60 24.35
CA ARG A 241 0.75 4.34 25.61
C ARG A 241 0.67 3.48 26.83
#